data_961e9dd36603f51212aff8447e9fb77f
#
_entry.id   961e9dd36603f51212aff8447e9fb77f
#
_cell.length_a   1.000
_cell.length_b   1.000
_cell.length_c   1.000
_cell.angle_alpha   90.00
_cell.angle_beta   90.00
_cell.angle_gamma   90.00
#
_symmetry.space_group_name_H-M   'P 1'
#
loop_
_entity.id
_entity.type
_entity.pdbx_description
1 polymer ?
#
loop_
_entity_poly.entity_id
_entity_poly.type
_entity_poly.pdbx_seq_one_letter_code
_entity_poly.pdbx_strand_id
1 'polypeptide(L)'
;MVQDVVQAILIQPPLDVRGKKDGFNVIYHLNDLGLPFIYSSLFTNSKTLKDKALVIQRFVAALAETVYFVEKNPQQAMPSVGKALGLKDPEVLQSAYDAYARRLISRRMIVPPKLVGETIETAREEGTSVRRKPAEVFDNTFVENLDKSGFLRELWRGDVL
;
A
#
# COMPACT_ATOMS: atom_id res chain seq x y z
N MET A 1 -21.78 14.69 4.69
CA MET A 1 -21.33 16.06 4.98
C MET A 1 -22.07 17.05 4.11
N VAL A 2 -22.06 16.95 2.78
CA VAL A 2 -22.78 17.92 1.90
C VAL A 2 -24.28 17.97 2.17
N GLN A 3 -24.85 16.93 2.76
CA GLN A 3 -26.29 16.83 3.12
C GLN A 3 -26.54 16.91 4.64
N ASP A 4 -25.55 17.37 5.42
CA ASP A 4 -25.62 17.46 6.90
C ASP A 4 -25.95 16.13 7.62
N VAL A 5 -25.69 15.00 6.96
CA VAL A 5 -25.96 13.68 7.53
C VAL A 5 -24.91 13.27 8.56
N VAL A 6 -23.66 13.68 8.35
CA VAL A 6 -22.53 13.45 9.27
C VAL A 6 -21.66 14.68 9.38
N GLN A 7 -21.08 14.91 10.57
CA GLN A 7 -20.26 16.07 10.87
C GLN A 7 -18.76 15.84 10.60
N ALA A 8 -18.31 14.58 10.63
CA ALA A 8 -16.93 14.19 10.34
C ALA A 8 -16.89 12.83 9.64
N ILE A 9 -15.89 12.63 8.80
CA ILE A 9 -15.63 11.35 8.10
C ILE A 9 -14.15 11.04 8.08
N LEU A 10 -13.80 9.77 7.99
CA LEU A 10 -12.45 9.32 7.69
C LEU A 10 -12.28 9.28 6.18
N ILE A 11 -11.23 9.96 5.69
CA ILE A 11 -10.88 9.94 4.26
C ILE A 11 -9.40 9.66 4.06
N GLN A 12 -9.07 9.18 2.88
CA GLN A 12 -7.70 8.85 2.48
C GLN A 12 -7.24 9.78 1.36
N PRO A 13 -5.93 10.03 1.22
CA PRO A 13 -5.41 10.72 0.04
C PRO A 13 -5.90 10.04 -1.26
N PRO A 14 -6.21 10.79 -2.30
CA PRO A 14 -6.13 12.24 -2.41
C PRO A 14 -7.44 12.98 -2.07
N LEU A 15 -8.41 12.29 -1.46
CA LEU A 15 -9.73 12.88 -1.18
C LEU A 15 -9.66 14.01 -0.15
N ASP A 16 -8.64 14.03 0.71
CA ASP A 16 -8.37 15.11 1.66
C ASP A 16 -8.13 16.46 0.97
N VAL A 17 -7.38 16.46 -0.14
CA VAL A 17 -7.15 17.67 -0.94
C VAL A 17 -8.45 18.16 -1.58
N ARG A 18 -9.24 17.23 -2.12
CA ARG A 18 -10.53 17.56 -2.69
C ARG A 18 -11.49 18.10 -1.62
N GLY A 19 -11.53 17.46 -0.46
CA GLY A 19 -12.34 17.93 0.67
C GLY A 19 -11.99 19.36 1.09
N LYS A 20 -10.70 19.70 1.15
CA LYS A 20 -10.25 21.08 1.44
C LYS A 20 -10.73 22.07 0.38
N LYS A 21 -10.67 21.72 -0.90
CA LYS A 21 -11.20 22.56 -2.00
C LYS A 21 -12.72 22.76 -1.91
N ASP A 22 -13.43 21.75 -1.41
CA ASP A 22 -14.88 21.81 -1.17
C ASP A 22 -15.24 22.52 0.16
N GLY A 23 -14.25 23.13 0.85
CA GLY A 23 -14.46 23.93 2.07
C GLY A 23 -14.46 23.13 3.37
N PHE A 24 -14.07 21.84 3.35
CA PHE A 24 -13.95 21.04 4.57
C PHE A 24 -12.58 21.19 5.24
N ASN A 25 -12.56 21.07 6.56
CA ASN A 25 -11.34 21.17 7.35
C ASN A 25 -10.83 19.77 7.73
N VAL A 26 -9.51 19.59 7.70
CA VAL A 26 -8.86 18.43 8.30
C VAL A 26 -8.78 18.66 9.81
N ILE A 27 -9.43 17.79 10.58
CA ILE A 27 -9.44 17.87 12.04
C ILE A 27 -8.19 17.20 12.61
N TYR A 28 -7.78 16.07 12.02
CA TYR A 28 -6.64 15.30 12.50
C TYR A 28 -6.05 14.43 11.39
N HIS A 29 -4.73 14.27 11.37
CA HIS A 29 -4.04 13.33 10.50
C HIS A 29 -3.69 12.05 11.27
N LEU A 30 -4.29 10.92 10.91
CA LEU A 30 -4.03 9.65 11.60
C LEU A 30 -2.57 9.19 11.54
N ASN A 31 -1.82 9.64 10.52
CA ASN A 31 -0.38 9.36 10.43
C ASN A 31 0.42 9.93 11.62
N ASP A 32 -0.09 10.99 12.25
CA ASP A 32 0.56 11.61 13.41
C ASP A 32 0.51 10.71 14.67
N LEU A 33 -0.34 9.68 14.64
CA LEU A 33 -0.37 8.65 15.70
C LEU A 33 0.85 7.70 15.63
N GLY A 34 1.56 7.64 14.51
CA GLY A 34 2.68 6.73 14.33
C GLY A 34 2.32 5.24 14.41
N LEU A 35 1.04 4.91 14.29
CA LEU A 35 0.57 3.53 14.34
C LEU A 35 0.84 2.83 13.00
N PRO A 36 1.63 1.74 13.01
CA PRO A 36 1.84 0.96 11.81
C PRO A 36 0.57 0.17 11.47
N PHE A 37 0.23 0.10 10.18
CA PHE A 37 -0.87 -0.72 9.69
C PHE A 37 -0.59 -1.23 8.28
N ILE A 38 -1.26 -2.32 7.89
CA ILE A 38 -1.17 -2.86 6.54
C ILE A 38 -2.16 -2.10 5.66
N TYR A 39 -1.64 -1.20 4.83
CA TYR A 39 -2.48 -0.39 3.94
C TYR A 39 -2.99 -1.16 2.74
N SER A 40 -2.09 -1.87 2.05
CA SER A 40 -2.40 -2.64 0.85
C SER A 40 -1.54 -3.88 0.77
N SER A 41 -2.08 -4.95 0.21
CA SER A 41 -1.39 -6.22 0.04
C SER A 41 -1.82 -6.90 -1.26
N LEU A 42 -0.97 -7.77 -1.79
CA LEU A 42 -1.34 -8.69 -2.85
C LEU A 42 -2.00 -9.92 -2.25
N PHE A 43 -3.10 -10.34 -2.85
CA PHE A 43 -3.85 -11.51 -2.40
C PHE A 43 -3.87 -12.57 -3.49
N THR A 44 -3.71 -13.82 -3.08
CA THR A 44 -3.92 -14.99 -3.92
C THR A 44 -4.39 -16.16 -3.06
N ASN A 45 -4.82 -17.24 -3.67
CA ASN A 45 -5.20 -18.45 -2.95
C ASN A 45 -4.04 -19.46 -2.89
N SER A 46 -4.11 -20.39 -1.94
CA SER A 46 -3.07 -21.39 -1.70
C SER A 46 -2.82 -22.30 -2.90
N LYS A 47 -3.84 -22.58 -3.73
CA LYS A 47 -3.68 -23.35 -4.96
C LYS A 47 -2.80 -22.62 -5.97
N THR A 48 -3.06 -21.34 -6.21
CA THR A 48 -2.27 -20.50 -7.12
C THR A 48 -0.85 -20.32 -6.61
N LEU A 49 -0.65 -20.13 -5.30
CA LEU A 49 0.69 -20.06 -4.69
C LEU A 49 1.50 -21.33 -5.02
N LYS A 50 0.88 -22.49 -4.91
CA LYS A 50 1.53 -23.78 -5.15
C LYS A 50 1.77 -24.04 -6.64
N ASP A 51 0.73 -23.87 -7.46
CA ASP A 51 0.75 -24.26 -8.87
C ASP A 51 1.48 -23.25 -9.78
N LYS A 52 1.57 -21.98 -9.36
CA LYS A 52 2.11 -20.88 -10.16
C LYS A 52 3.19 -20.08 -9.45
N ALA A 53 3.96 -20.70 -8.54
CA ALA A 53 4.97 -20.03 -7.74
C ALA A 53 5.97 -19.20 -8.57
N LEU A 54 6.43 -19.72 -9.71
CA LEU A 54 7.34 -19.00 -10.59
C LEU A 54 6.71 -17.75 -11.21
N VAL A 55 5.42 -17.82 -11.57
CA VAL A 55 4.68 -16.66 -12.11
C VAL A 55 4.54 -15.58 -11.03
N ILE A 56 4.23 -16.00 -9.81
CA ILE A 56 4.12 -15.08 -8.67
C ILE A 56 5.48 -14.43 -8.37
N GLN A 57 6.57 -15.21 -8.38
CA GLN A 57 7.92 -14.67 -8.17
C GLN A 57 8.26 -13.59 -9.20
N ARG A 58 7.97 -13.83 -10.47
CA ARG A 58 8.18 -12.85 -11.55
C ARG A 58 7.28 -11.63 -11.41
N PHE A 59 6.03 -11.83 -11.00
CA PHE A 59 5.11 -10.73 -10.77
C PHE A 59 5.57 -9.83 -9.62
N VAL A 60 6.04 -10.42 -8.51
CA VAL A 60 6.57 -9.68 -7.36
C VAL A 60 7.84 -8.92 -7.74
N ALA A 61 8.71 -9.50 -8.58
CA ALA A 61 9.88 -8.81 -9.12
C ALA A 61 9.48 -7.59 -9.97
N ALA A 62 8.55 -7.77 -10.91
CA ALA A 62 8.03 -6.68 -11.74
C ALA A 62 7.35 -5.58 -10.91
N LEU A 63 6.68 -5.96 -9.82
CA LEU A 63 6.10 -5.00 -8.89
C LEU A 63 7.20 -4.19 -8.18
N ALA A 64 8.29 -4.82 -7.74
CA ALA A 64 9.44 -4.12 -7.15
C ALA A 64 10.05 -3.11 -8.13
N GLU A 65 10.24 -3.50 -9.39
CA GLU A 65 10.68 -2.59 -10.46
C GLU A 65 9.71 -1.43 -10.68
N THR A 66 8.40 -1.71 -10.61
CA THR A 66 7.35 -0.69 -10.73
C THR A 66 7.42 0.31 -9.58
N VAL A 67 7.58 -0.16 -8.34
CA VAL A 67 7.74 0.71 -7.16
C VAL A 67 8.97 1.60 -7.31
N TYR A 68 10.09 1.02 -7.72
CA TYR A 68 11.32 1.77 -8.01
C TYR A 68 11.09 2.82 -9.11
N PHE A 69 10.50 2.42 -10.25
CA PHE A 69 10.25 3.32 -11.36
C PHE A 69 9.36 4.49 -10.95
N VAL A 70 8.26 4.21 -10.26
CA VAL A 70 7.32 5.24 -9.80
C VAL A 70 8.01 6.21 -8.86
N GLU A 71 8.82 5.74 -7.92
CA GLU A 71 9.51 6.60 -6.97
C GLU A 71 10.60 7.47 -7.64
N LYS A 72 11.38 6.88 -8.56
CA LYS A 72 12.52 7.55 -9.17
C LYS A 72 12.17 8.42 -10.36
N ASN A 73 11.02 8.20 -11.00
CA ASN A 73 10.63 8.87 -12.24
C ASN A 73 9.25 9.53 -12.14
N PRO A 74 9.04 10.50 -11.22
CA PRO A 74 7.73 11.10 -10.98
C PRO A 74 7.10 11.70 -12.24
N GLN A 75 7.88 12.39 -13.06
CA GLN A 75 7.38 13.04 -14.28
C GLN A 75 6.82 12.03 -15.30
N GLN A 76 7.40 10.84 -15.37
CA GLN A 76 6.95 9.79 -16.28
C GLN A 76 5.82 8.94 -15.67
N ALA A 77 5.84 8.73 -14.35
CA ALA A 77 4.85 7.94 -13.64
C ALA A 77 3.52 8.67 -13.44
N MET A 78 3.55 9.96 -13.09
CA MET A 78 2.35 10.73 -12.76
C MET A 78 1.27 10.74 -13.86
N PRO A 79 1.56 10.90 -15.15
CA PRO A 79 0.54 10.81 -16.18
C PRO A 79 -0.20 9.47 -16.21
N SER A 80 0.54 8.37 -16.01
CA SER A 80 -0.04 7.02 -15.96
C SER A 80 -0.89 6.82 -14.71
N VAL A 81 -0.43 7.30 -13.56
CA VAL A 81 -1.18 7.29 -12.29
C VAL A 81 -2.46 8.12 -12.43
N GLY A 82 -2.37 9.33 -12.96
CA GLY A 82 -3.51 10.22 -13.19
C GLY A 82 -4.55 9.58 -14.09
N LYS A 83 -4.12 8.94 -15.18
CA LYS A 83 -5.00 8.22 -16.10
C LYS A 83 -5.69 7.03 -15.42
N ALA A 84 -4.94 6.22 -14.67
CA ALA A 84 -5.45 5.02 -13.99
C ALA A 84 -6.47 5.37 -12.90
N LEU A 85 -6.25 6.46 -12.15
CA LEU A 85 -7.12 6.92 -11.07
C LEU A 85 -8.21 7.91 -11.52
N GLY A 86 -8.21 8.33 -12.79
CA GLY A 86 -9.15 9.34 -13.29
C GLY A 86 -8.91 10.74 -12.72
N LEU A 87 -7.69 11.04 -12.23
CA LEU A 87 -7.34 12.31 -11.61
C LEU A 87 -6.87 13.29 -12.68
N LYS A 88 -7.59 14.40 -12.83
CA LYS A 88 -7.28 15.46 -13.80
C LYS A 88 -6.69 16.71 -13.14
N ASP A 89 -6.97 16.91 -11.85
CA ASP A 89 -6.48 18.04 -11.08
C ASP A 89 -5.02 17.80 -10.69
N PRO A 90 -4.06 18.67 -11.08
CA PRO A 90 -2.64 18.45 -10.81
C PRO A 90 -2.29 18.41 -9.33
N GLU A 91 -2.97 19.19 -8.48
CA GLU A 91 -2.73 19.23 -7.05
C GLU A 91 -3.21 17.94 -6.37
N VAL A 92 -4.39 17.46 -6.78
CA VAL A 92 -4.94 16.18 -6.30
C VAL A 92 -4.04 15.02 -6.75
N LEU A 93 -3.54 15.05 -7.98
CA LEU A 93 -2.61 14.06 -8.51
C LEU A 93 -1.27 14.09 -7.77
N GLN A 94 -0.73 15.27 -7.51
CA GLN A 94 0.52 15.41 -6.75
C GLN A 94 0.36 14.86 -5.32
N SER A 95 -0.74 15.19 -4.65
CA SER A 95 -1.03 14.67 -3.31
C SER A 95 -1.14 13.13 -3.31
N ALA A 96 -1.84 12.57 -4.31
CA ALA A 96 -1.92 11.11 -4.47
C ALA A 96 -0.54 10.49 -4.64
N TYR A 97 0.28 11.05 -5.52
CA TYR A 97 1.63 10.57 -5.77
C TYR A 97 2.49 10.64 -4.51
N ASP A 98 2.50 11.76 -3.79
CA ASP A 98 3.31 11.94 -2.58
C ASP A 98 2.86 11.00 -1.44
N ALA A 99 1.56 10.73 -1.33
CA ALA A 99 1.05 9.79 -0.36
C ALA A 99 1.44 8.35 -0.69
N TYR A 100 1.17 7.90 -1.90
CA TYR A 100 1.33 6.50 -2.28
C TYR A 100 2.78 6.15 -2.62
N ALA A 101 3.43 6.90 -3.49
CA ALA A 101 4.76 6.58 -3.97
C ALA A 101 5.87 6.80 -2.93
N ARG A 102 5.68 7.74 -2.00
CA ARG A 102 6.74 8.13 -1.06
C ARG A 102 6.51 7.71 0.38
N ARG A 103 5.27 7.40 0.79
CA ARG A 103 4.94 7.13 2.20
C ARG A 103 4.28 5.80 2.46
N LEU A 104 3.37 5.36 1.59
CA LEU A 104 2.54 4.18 1.85
C LEU A 104 3.10 2.90 1.25
N ILE A 105 3.79 2.97 0.11
CA ILE A 105 4.35 1.79 -0.54
C ILE A 105 5.74 1.51 0.00
N SER A 106 5.90 0.36 0.67
CA SER A 106 7.20 -0.08 1.17
C SER A 106 8.08 -0.58 0.01
N ARG A 107 9.34 -0.11 -0.03
CA ARG A 107 10.36 -0.61 -0.97
C ARG A 107 10.63 -2.10 -0.80
N ARG A 108 10.59 -2.59 0.42
CA ARG A 108 10.79 -4.02 0.74
C ARG A 108 9.56 -4.87 0.49
N MET A 109 8.37 -4.30 0.46
CA MET A 109 7.10 -5.01 0.24
C MET A 109 6.85 -6.19 1.21
N ILE A 110 7.53 -6.23 2.35
CA ILE A 110 7.36 -7.27 3.36
C ILE A 110 6.06 -7.02 4.11
N VAL A 111 5.26 -8.06 4.27
CA VAL A 111 4.11 -8.05 5.16
C VAL A 111 4.60 -8.27 6.60
N PRO A 112 4.44 -7.30 7.52
CA PRO A 112 4.92 -7.44 8.88
C PRO A 112 4.10 -8.49 9.66
N PRO A 113 4.71 -9.60 10.14
CA PRO A 113 3.98 -10.67 10.81
C PRO A 113 3.21 -10.21 12.05
N LYS A 114 3.78 -9.27 12.81
CA LYS A 114 3.15 -8.69 13.99
C LYS A 114 1.83 -8.01 13.63
N LEU A 115 1.82 -7.18 12.60
CA LEU A 115 0.61 -6.46 12.16
C LEU A 115 -0.48 -7.40 11.64
N VAL A 116 -0.10 -8.52 11.01
CA VAL A 116 -1.06 -9.57 10.63
C VAL A 116 -1.74 -10.15 11.86
N GLY A 117 -0.96 -10.44 12.91
CA GLY A 117 -1.49 -10.93 14.19
C GLY A 117 -2.47 -9.95 14.81
N GLU A 118 -2.07 -8.69 14.94
CA GLU A 118 -2.91 -7.61 15.49
C GLU A 118 -4.20 -7.42 14.69
N THR A 119 -4.13 -7.43 13.36
CA THR A 119 -5.30 -7.33 12.47
C THR A 119 -6.28 -8.50 12.69
N ILE A 120 -5.76 -9.72 12.86
CA ILE A 120 -6.59 -10.90 13.13
C ILE A 120 -7.29 -10.79 14.49
N GLU A 121 -6.56 -10.36 15.54
CA GLU A 121 -7.17 -10.19 16.87
C GLU A 121 -8.26 -9.10 16.84
N THR A 122 -8.01 -7.95 16.23
CA THR A 122 -9.03 -6.91 16.05
C THR A 122 -10.27 -7.44 15.32
N ALA A 123 -10.07 -8.19 14.24
CA ALA A 123 -11.19 -8.77 13.49
C ALA A 123 -12.01 -9.76 14.34
N ARG A 124 -11.35 -10.53 15.24
CA ARG A 124 -12.03 -11.42 16.19
C ARG A 124 -12.82 -10.66 17.25
N GLU A 125 -12.24 -9.60 17.80
CA GLU A 125 -12.90 -8.70 18.77
C GLU A 125 -14.14 -8.04 18.17
N GLU A 126 -14.11 -7.73 16.88
CA GLU A 126 -15.24 -7.21 16.10
C GLU A 126 -16.25 -8.31 15.70
N GLY A 127 -16.07 -9.55 16.14
CA GLY A 127 -17.00 -10.66 15.89
C GLY A 127 -16.76 -11.42 14.59
N THR A 128 -15.67 -11.15 13.87
CA THR A 128 -15.32 -11.91 12.65
C THR A 128 -14.72 -13.26 13.02
N SER A 129 -15.27 -14.35 12.49
CA SER A 129 -14.73 -15.69 12.73
C SER A 129 -13.46 -15.95 11.90
N VAL A 130 -12.30 -15.63 12.44
CA VAL A 130 -10.99 -15.93 11.81
C VAL A 130 -10.42 -17.22 12.40
N ARG A 131 -10.44 -18.30 11.62
CA ARG A 131 -9.95 -19.63 12.05
C ARG A 131 -8.46 -19.84 11.78
N ARG A 132 -7.87 -19.08 10.88
CA ARG A 132 -6.46 -19.21 10.47
C ARG A 132 -5.53 -18.56 11.50
N LYS A 133 -4.33 -19.15 11.65
CA LYS A 133 -3.23 -18.53 12.39
C LYS A 133 -2.55 -17.46 11.52
N PRO A 134 -1.89 -16.45 12.10
CA PRO A 134 -1.19 -15.42 11.34
C PRO A 134 -0.25 -15.98 10.28
N ALA A 135 0.58 -16.96 10.63
CA ALA A 135 1.54 -17.60 9.71
C ALA A 135 0.90 -18.36 8.52
N GLU A 136 -0.42 -18.58 8.54
CA GLU A 136 -1.13 -19.27 7.45
C GLU A 136 -1.78 -18.30 6.45
N VAL A 137 -1.75 -16.98 6.73
CA VAL A 137 -2.47 -15.98 5.94
C VAL A 137 -1.56 -15.00 5.21
N PHE A 138 -0.23 -15.09 5.42
CA PHE A 138 0.73 -14.32 4.64
C PHE A 138 1.92 -15.20 4.22
N ASP A 139 2.61 -14.78 3.17
CA ASP A 139 3.80 -15.44 2.65
C ASP A 139 4.79 -14.39 2.13
N ASN A 140 5.90 -14.21 2.82
CA ASN A 140 6.97 -13.31 2.44
C ASN A 140 8.06 -13.96 1.59
N THR A 141 7.96 -15.27 1.32
CA THR A 141 9.02 -16.05 0.63
C THR A 141 9.42 -15.42 -0.70
N PHE A 142 8.48 -14.89 -1.47
CA PHE A 142 8.75 -14.31 -2.78
C PHE A 142 9.57 -13.02 -2.68
N VAL A 143 9.28 -12.18 -1.71
CA VAL A 143 10.03 -10.94 -1.45
C VAL A 143 11.39 -11.24 -0.84
N GLU A 144 11.46 -12.17 0.11
CA GLU A 144 12.70 -12.62 0.71
C GLU A 144 13.66 -13.24 -0.33
N ASN A 145 13.13 -13.94 -1.32
CA ASN A 145 13.93 -14.47 -2.43
C ASN A 145 14.56 -13.35 -3.26
N LEU A 146 13.83 -12.25 -3.51
CA LEU A 146 14.39 -11.07 -4.18
C LEU A 146 15.50 -10.41 -3.36
N ASP A 147 15.34 -10.35 -2.05
CA ASP A 147 16.36 -9.79 -1.15
C ASP A 147 17.60 -10.71 -1.10
N LYS A 148 17.42 -12.00 -0.88
CA LYS A 148 18.50 -13.01 -0.82
C LYS A 148 19.29 -13.11 -2.14
N SER A 149 18.63 -12.96 -3.29
CA SER A 149 19.30 -12.94 -4.60
C SER A 149 20.13 -11.68 -4.86
N GLY A 150 19.99 -10.64 -4.03
CA GLY A 150 20.60 -9.34 -4.26
C GLY A 150 19.84 -8.44 -5.21
N PHE A 151 18.73 -8.92 -5.80
CA PHE A 151 17.92 -8.16 -6.76
C PHE A 151 17.45 -6.80 -6.22
N LEU A 152 16.92 -6.76 -4.99
CA LEU A 152 16.47 -5.51 -4.40
C LEU A 152 17.62 -4.53 -4.17
N ARG A 153 18.78 -5.02 -3.74
CA ARG A 153 20.00 -4.19 -3.53
C ARG A 153 20.49 -3.59 -4.84
N GLU A 154 20.51 -4.38 -5.91
CA GLU A 154 20.92 -3.93 -7.24
C GLU A 154 19.91 -2.90 -7.78
N LEU A 155 18.62 -3.18 -7.67
CA LEU A 155 17.54 -2.30 -8.11
C LEU A 155 17.63 -0.93 -7.44
N TRP A 156 17.79 -0.90 -6.12
CA TRP A 156 17.86 0.35 -5.34
C TRP A 156 19.24 0.98 -5.28
N ARG A 157 20.28 0.34 -5.87
CA ARG A 157 21.65 0.84 -5.97
C ARG A 157 22.25 1.32 -4.64
N GLY A 158 21.93 0.62 -3.55
CA GLY A 158 22.39 0.93 -2.20
C GLY A 158 21.58 1.99 -1.45
N ASP A 159 20.51 2.52 -2.02
CA ASP A 159 19.53 3.29 -1.24
C ASP A 159 18.97 2.43 -0.10
N VAL A 160 18.66 3.07 1.01
CA VAL A 160 18.06 2.36 2.16
C VAL A 160 16.72 1.75 1.76
N LEU A 161 16.61 0.44 1.98
CA LEU A 161 15.41 -0.34 1.72
C LEU A 161 14.43 -0.23 2.89
#